data_6d2c642c6920d4ed23fda1814a96aec5
#
_entry.id   6d2c642c6920d4ed23fda1814a96aec5
#
_cell.length_a   1.000
_cell.length_b   1.000
_cell.length_c   1.000
_cell.angle_alpha   90.00
_cell.angle_beta   90.00
_cell.angle_gamma   90.00
#
_symmetry.space_group_name_H-M   'P 1'
#
loop_
_entity.id
_entity.type
_entity.pdbx_description
1 polymer ?
#
loop_
_entity_poly.entity_id
_entity_poly.type
_entity_poly.pdbx_seq_one_letter_code
_entity_poly.pdbx_strand_id
1 'polypeptide(L)'
;SSRSITEQSLQHPGEKFDVSPFVDGRCKTPIEEIQAAVDGAISKEQAVKLRQCLDHIDELQKHISEVEQETLRLSDKYEAALNLIRTVPGFDKNPMTAIQVLSEIGGDMSVFPTAKHLVSWAGCCPRNDKSDRKIKSTRISCAGSYFKPVLVQIANALIKSKKHPEFTTRYRRIKARRGHKKAIIAICRM
;
A
#
# COMPACT_ATOMS: atom_id res chain seq x y z
N SER A 1 14.48 -6.51 14.37
CA SER A 1 13.86 -5.29 13.79
C SER A 1 14.29 -4.05 14.58
N SER A 2 14.16 -2.84 14.02
CA SER A 2 14.47 -1.60 14.76
C SER A 2 13.68 -1.50 16.08
N ARG A 3 12.42 -1.95 16.09
CA ARG A 3 11.62 -2.03 17.31
C ARG A 3 12.29 -2.90 18.39
N SER A 4 12.70 -4.11 18.04
CA SER A 4 13.34 -5.03 19.00
C SER A 4 14.66 -4.47 19.57
N ILE A 5 15.41 -3.73 18.75
CA ILE A 5 16.63 -3.03 19.21
C ILE A 5 16.25 -1.92 20.22
N THR A 6 15.21 -1.12 19.91
CA THR A 6 14.73 -0.08 20.80
C THR A 6 14.21 -0.65 22.13
N GLU A 7 13.46 -1.74 22.09
CA GLU A 7 12.95 -2.44 23.29
C GLU A 7 14.10 -2.95 24.15
N GLN A 8 15.14 -3.54 23.54
CA GLN A 8 16.35 -3.99 24.25
C GLN A 8 17.10 -2.84 24.88
N SER A 9 17.28 -1.71 24.17
CA SER A 9 17.91 -0.50 24.71
C SER A 9 17.12 0.09 25.88
N LEU A 10 15.80 -0.06 25.91
CA LEU A 10 14.94 0.42 27.01
C LEU A 10 14.94 -0.51 28.23
N GLN A 11 15.19 -1.82 28.02
CA GLN A 11 15.31 -2.78 29.13
C GLN A 11 16.65 -2.63 29.88
N HIS A 12 17.71 -2.25 29.14
CA HIS A 12 19.07 -2.12 29.66
C HIS A 12 19.66 -0.73 29.34
N PRO A 13 19.13 0.35 29.97
CA PRO A 13 19.55 1.71 29.66
C PRO A 13 21.04 1.93 30.00
N GLY A 14 21.82 2.28 29.00
CA GLY A 14 23.26 2.55 29.13
C GLY A 14 24.16 1.32 29.10
N GLU A 15 23.60 0.11 28.95
CA GLU A 15 24.38 -1.11 28.72
C GLU A 15 24.59 -1.35 27.21
N LYS A 16 25.80 -1.77 26.85
CA LYS A 16 26.08 -2.20 25.49
C LYS A 16 25.58 -3.63 25.29
N PHE A 17 24.88 -3.88 24.20
CA PHE A 17 24.40 -5.19 23.80
C PHE A 17 24.69 -5.46 22.32
N ASP A 18 24.82 -6.73 21.95
CA ASP A 18 24.99 -7.14 20.56
C ASP A 18 23.67 -6.96 19.79
N VAL A 19 23.70 -6.19 18.70
CA VAL A 19 22.55 -5.96 17.83
C VAL A 19 22.33 -7.06 16.81
N SER A 20 23.32 -7.93 16.57
CA SER A 20 23.31 -8.96 15.52
C SER A 20 22.05 -9.84 15.54
N PRO A 21 21.53 -10.31 16.72
CA PRO A 21 20.34 -11.15 16.75
C PRO A 21 19.05 -10.44 16.32
N PHE A 22 19.03 -9.10 16.36
CA PHE A 22 17.85 -8.28 16.08
C PHE A 22 17.83 -7.73 14.66
N VAL A 23 18.93 -7.90 13.88
CA VAL A 23 19.04 -7.39 12.50
C VAL A 23 18.47 -8.41 11.54
N ASP A 24 17.53 -7.99 10.69
CA ASP A 24 16.96 -8.84 9.62
C ASP A 24 18.01 -9.02 8.52
N GLY A 25 18.17 -10.26 8.02
CA GLY A 25 19.14 -10.58 6.95
C GLY A 25 18.90 -9.85 5.63
N ARG A 26 17.74 -9.16 5.47
CA ARG A 26 17.48 -8.27 4.32
C ARG A 26 17.98 -6.85 4.54
N CYS A 27 18.47 -6.52 5.74
CA CYS A 27 19.08 -5.24 6.04
C CYS A 27 20.35 -5.06 5.21
N LYS A 28 20.49 -3.92 4.54
CA LYS A 28 21.66 -3.61 3.71
C LYS A 28 22.75 -2.85 4.45
N THR A 29 22.39 -2.29 5.61
CA THR A 29 23.34 -1.55 6.45
C THR A 29 24.24 -2.55 7.18
N PRO A 30 25.56 -2.35 7.18
CA PRO A 30 26.49 -3.20 7.93
C PRO A 30 26.14 -3.24 9.42
N ILE A 31 26.33 -4.40 10.05
CA ILE A 31 26.01 -4.61 11.47
C ILE A 31 26.83 -3.67 12.36
N GLU A 32 28.08 -3.42 12.00
CA GLU A 32 29.00 -2.54 12.70
C GLU A 32 28.48 -1.09 12.73
N GLU A 33 27.86 -0.62 11.66
CA GLU A 33 27.25 0.70 11.56
C GLU A 33 26.00 0.80 12.43
N ILE A 34 25.17 -0.25 12.44
CA ILE A 34 23.99 -0.34 13.32
C ILE A 34 24.43 -0.39 14.78
N GLN A 35 25.47 -1.18 15.09
CA GLN A 35 26.02 -1.27 16.43
C GLN A 35 26.52 0.09 16.93
N ALA A 36 27.30 0.79 16.10
CA ALA A 36 27.81 2.13 16.43
C ALA A 36 26.68 3.16 16.65
N ALA A 37 25.58 3.04 15.89
CA ALA A 37 24.41 3.92 16.07
C ALA A 37 23.64 3.65 17.37
N VAL A 38 23.73 2.44 17.91
CA VAL A 38 23.03 2.01 19.15
C VAL A 38 23.90 2.16 20.39
N ASP A 39 25.23 2.22 20.24
CA ASP A 39 26.21 2.31 21.33
C ASP A 39 26.18 3.65 22.10
N GLY A 40 25.06 4.36 22.05
CA GLY A 40 24.81 5.60 22.78
C GLY A 40 24.06 5.37 24.10
N ALA A 41 24.27 6.26 25.08
CA ALA A 41 23.49 6.25 26.32
C ALA A 41 22.13 6.92 26.10
N ILE A 42 21.04 6.22 26.38
CA ILE A 42 19.70 6.80 26.43
C ILE A 42 19.47 7.42 27.79
N SER A 43 19.14 8.72 27.86
CA SER A 43 18.79 9.36 29.14
C SER A 43 17.46 8.83 29.68
N LYS A 44 17.21 9.00 30.99
CA LYS A 44 15.93 8.57 31.59
C LYS A 44 14.72 9.23 30.95
N GLU A 45 14.84 10.51 30.58
CA GLU A 45 13.78 11.27 29.91
C GLU A 45 13.51 10.76 28.48
N GLN A 46 14.58 10.41 27.77
CA GLN A 46 14.46 9.80 26.44
C GLN A 46 13.83 8.41 26.53
N ALA A 47 14.21 7.60 27.53
CA ALA A 47 13.63 6.27 27.74
C ALA A 47 12.12 6.36 28.03
N VAL A 48 11.67 7.32 28.84
CA VAL A 48 10.23 7.54 29.10
C VAL A 48 9.50 7.89 27.81
N LYS A 49 10.03 8.83 27.01
CA LYS A 49 9.40 9.22 25.73
C LYS A 49 9.31 8.06 24.76
N LEU A 50 10.38 7.26 24.64
CA LEU A 50 10.39 6.11 23.74
C LEU A 50 9.38 5.03 24.16
N ARG A 51 9.25 4.76 25.48
CA ARG A 51 8.22 3.84 25.99
C ARG A 51 6.83 4.32 25.62
N GLN A 52 6.51 5.58 25.90
CA GLN A 52 5.21 6.14 25.56
C GLN A 52 4.92 6.06 24.04
N CYS A 53 5.93 6.28 23.20
CA CYS A 53 5.75 6.11 21.75
C CYS A 53 5.46 4.66 21.37
N LEU A 54 6.15 3.68 21.98
CA LEU A 54 5.91 2.25 21.71
C LEU A 54 4.53 1.83 22.20
N ASP A 55 4.16 2.21 23.43
CA ASP A 55 2.84 1.91 24.00
C ASP A 55 1.72 2.48 23.12
N HIS A 56 1.88 3.71 22.63
CA HIS A 56 0.91 4.34 21.73
C HIS A 56 0.82 3.62 20.38
N ILE A 57 1.96 3.15 19.83
CA ILE A 57 1.96 2.33 18.62
C ILE A 57 1.17 1.03 18.84
N ASP A 58 1.34 0.37 19.98
CA ASP A 58 0.64 -0.86 20.33
C ASP A 58 -0.88 -0.64 20.49
N GLU A 59 -1.24 0.44 21.16
CA GLU A 59 -2.63 0.86 21.32
C GLU A 59 -3.28 1.13 19.95
N LEU A 60 -2.61 1.86 19.07
CA LEU A 60 -3.11 2.11 17.72
C LEU A 60 -3.25 0.81 16.90
N GLN A 61 -2.29 -0.11 17.02
CA GLN A 61 -2.36 -1.41 16.33
C GLN A 61 -3.55 -2.24 16.85
N LYS A 62 -3.82 -2.21 18.15
CA LYS A 62 -5.00 -2.85 18.72
C LYS A 62 -6.29 -2.26 18.15
N HIS A 63 -6.42 -0.94 18.14
CA HIS A 63 -7.59 -0.26 17.59
C HIS A 63 -7.78 -0.56 16.09
N ILE A 64 -6.70 -0.59 15.31
CA ILE A 64 -6.74 -0.97 13.90
C ILE A 64 -7.30 -2.39 13.75
N SER A 65 -6.79 -3.35 14.55
CA SER A 65 -7.26 -4.74 14.51
C SER A 65 -8.75 -4.87 14.86
N GLU A 66 -9.22 -4.14 15.86
CA GLU A 66 -10.63 -4.13 16.27
C GLU A 66 -11.53 -3.60 15.13
N VAL A 67 -11.13 -2.49 14.49
CA VAL A 67 -11.86 -1.91 13.36
C VAL A 67 -11.82 -2.83 12.13
N GLU A 68 -10.69 -3.49 11.86
CA GLU A 68 -10.58 -4.48 10.78
C GLU A 68 -11.52 -5.67 11.00
N GLN A 69 -11.60 -6.19 12.22
CA GLN A 69 -12.52 -7.29 12.56
C GLN A 69 -13.98 -6.89 12.36
N GLU A 70 -14.37 -5.71 12.83
CA GLU A 70 -15.74 -5.21 12.65
C GLU A 70 -16.04 -4.97 11.16
N THR A 71 -15.08 -4.45 10.40
CA THR A 71 -15.20 -4.26 8.96
C THR A 71 -15.42 -5.60 8.23
N LEU A 72 -14.67 -6.63 8.62
CA LEU A 72 -14.86 -7.99 8.09
C LEU A 72 -16.26 -8.50 8.41
N ARG A 73 -16.72 -8.40 9.65
CA ARG A 73 -18.07 -8.80 10.07
C ARG A 73 -19.17 -8.11 9.27
N LEU A 74 -19.05 -6.80 9.07
CA LEU A 74 -20.02 -6.03 8.28
C LEU A 74 -20.00 -6.39 6.79
N SER A 75 -18.89 -6.93 6.30
CA SER A 75 -18.72 -7.32 4.89
C SER A 75 -19.32 -8.68 4.55
N ASP A 76 -19.68 -9.52 5.53
CA ASP A 76 -20.19 -10.89 5.32
C ASP A 76 -21.41 -10.93 4.38
N LYS A 77 -22.30 -9.96 4.51
CA LYS A 77 -23.49 -9.84 3.64
C LYS A 77 -23.16 -9.58 2.15
N TYR A 78 -21.94 -9.24 1.84
CA TYR A 78 -21.46 -8.97 0.47
C TYR A 78 -20.49 -10.05 -0.05
N GLU A 79 -20.46 -11.22 0.58
CA GLU A 79 -19.49 -12.27 0.29
C GLU A 79 -19.43 -12.62 -1.21
N ALA A 80 -20.58 -12.74 -1.88
CA ALA A 80 -20.64 -13.05 -3.31
C ALA A 80 -19.92 -12.00 -4.17
N ALA A 81 -20.12 -10.70 -3.88
CA ALA A 81 -19.46 -9.61 -4.58
C ALA A 81 -17.96 -9.56 -4.27
N LEU A 82 -17.58 -9.80 -3.01
CA LEU A 82 -16.18 -9.86 -2.59
C LEU A 82 -15.43 -11.01 -3.24
N ASN A 83 -16.06 -12.18 -3.34
CA ASN A 83 -15.49 -13.33 -4.02
C ASN A 83 -15.27 -13.06 -5.50
N LEU A 84 -16.20 -12.35 -6.16
CA LEU A 84 -16.04 -11.92 -7.54
C LEU A 84 -14.85 -10.94 -7.69
N ILE A 85 -14.72 -9.95 -6.82
CA ILE A 85 -13.59 -9.01 -6.84
C ILE A 85 -12.26 -9.75 -6.64
N ARG A 86 -12.21 -10.74 -5.76
CA ARG A 86 -11.01 -11.55 -5.49
C ARG A 86 -10.55 -12.41 -6.67
N THR A 87 -11.40 -12.65 -7.68
CA THR A 87 -10.98 -13.32 -8.91
C THR A 87 -10.05 -12.46 -9.76
N VAL A 88 -10.08 -11.14 -9.57
CA VAL A 88 -9.21 -10.21 -10.27
C VAL A 88 -7.79 -10.30 -9.71
N PRO A 89 -6.76 -10.46 -10.56
CA PRO A 89 -5.38 -10.58 -10.09
C PRO A 89 -4.97 -9.42 -9.17
N GLY A 90 -4.40 -9.77 -8.02
CA GLY A 90 -3.90 -8.81 -7.04
C GLY A 90 -4.87 -8.42 -5.92
N PHE A 91 -6.16 -8.79 -6.03
CA PHE A 91 -7.15 -8.62 -4.97
C PHE A 91 -7.32 -9.87 -4.08
N ASP A 92 -6.69 -10.97 -4.46
CA ASP A 92 -6.79 -12.27 -3.79
C ASP A 92 -6.07 -12.35 -2.44
N LYS A 93 -5.11 -11.47 -2.19
CA LYS A 93 -4.18 -11.59 -1.05
C LYS A 93 -4.67 -10.97 0.25
N ASN A 94 -5.41 -9.88 0.17
CA ASN A 94 -5.88 -9.16 1.35
C ASN A 94 -7.38 -8.87 1.24
N PRO A 95 -8.21 -9.44 2.12
CA PRO A 95 -9.65 -9.22 2.10
C PRO A 95 -10.02 -7.76 2.23
N MET A 96 -9.27 -6.98 3.03
CA MET A 96 -9.52 -5.55 3.21
C MET A 96 -9.43 -4.76 1.91
N THR A 97 -8.56 -5.18 0.97
CA THR A 97 -8.45 -4.54 -0.34
C THR A 97 -9.71 -4.72 -1.18
N ALA A 98 -10.30 -5.93 -1.16
CA ALA A 98 -11.55 -6.20 -1.87
C ALA A 98 -12.73 -5.44 -1.24
N ILE A 99 -12.77 -5.36 0.10
CA ILE A 99 -13.79 -4.60 0.85
C ILE A 99 -13.66 -3.10 0.53
N GLN A 100 -12.46 -2.56 0.50
CA GLN A 100 -12.21 -1.16 0.15
C GLN A 100 -12.68 -0.84 -1.28
N VAL A 101 -12.47 -1.74 -2.23
CA VAL A 101 -13.00 -1.60 -3.59
C VAL A 101 -14.52 -1.60 -3.57
N LEU A 102 -15.13 -2.58 -2.90
CA LEU A 102 -16.57 -2.69 -2.84
C LEU A 102 -17.23 -1.48 -2.17
N SER A 103 -16.62 -0.93 -1.12
CA SER A 103 -17.11 0.27 -0.43
C SER A 103 -17.13 1.51 -1.33
N GLU A 104 -16.20 1.59 -2.28
CA GLU A 104 -16.11 2.71 -3.21
C GLU A 104 -17.05 2.57 -4.42
N ILE A 105 -17.13 1.37 -5.02
CA ILE A 105 -17.94 1.15 -6.23
C ILE A 105 -19.40 0.78 -5.94
N GLY A 106 -19.68 0.32 -4.71
CA GLY A 106 -20.99 -0.21 -4.34
C GLY A 106 -21.24 -1.63 -4.83
N GLY A 107 -22.36 -2.22 -4.37
CA GLY A 107 -22.79 -3.55 -4.80
C GLY A 107 -23.59 -3.54 -6.10
N ASP A 108 -24.09 -2.40 -6.53
CA ASP A 108 -24.89 -2.25 -7.75
C ASP A 108 -24.04 -1.72 -8.91
N MET A 109 -23.67 -2.62 -9.82
CA MET A 109 -22.87 -2.29 -10.99
C MET A 109 -23.69 -1.67 -12.16
N SER A 110 -25.01 -1.56 -12.03
CA SER A 110 -25.85 -0.89 -13.04
C SER A 110 -25.55 0.61 -13.18
N VAL A 111 -24.99 1.19 -12.12
CA VAL A 111 -24.48 2.59 -12.09
C VAL A 111 -23.37 2.81 -13.14
N PHE A 112 -22.66 1.76 -13.54
CA PHE A 112 -21.59 1.84 -14.53
C PHE A 112 -21.99 1.08 -15.82
N PRO A 113 -22.61 1.74 -16.83
CA PRO A 113 -23.07 1.07 -18.03
C PRO A 113 -21.99 0.27 -18.78
N THR A 114 -20.73 0.66 -18.64
CA THR A 114 -19.58 -0.09 -19.19
C THR A 114 -18.34 0.04 -18.30
N ALA A 115 -17.39 -0.88 -18.45
CA ALA A 115 -16.09 -0.80 -17.79
C ALA A 115 -15.36 0.54 -18.04
N LYS A 116 -15.58 1.17 -19.20
CA LYS A 116 -15.00 2.50 -19.50
C LYS A 116 -15.53 3.59 -18.59
N HIS A 117 -16.81 3.52 -18.19
CA HIS A 117 -17.40 4.46 -17.24
C HIS A 117 -16.76 4.30 -15.85
N LEU A 118 -16.60 3.07 -15.37
CA LEU A 118 -15.91 2.80 -14.10
C LEU A 118 -14.46 3.31 -14.14
N VAL A 119 -13.71 3.03 -15.18
CA VAL A 119 -12.31 3.48 -15.34
C VAL A 119 -12.22 5.02 -15.39
N SER A 120 -13.20 5.68 -16.02
CA SER A 120 -13.28 7.16 -16.06
C SER A 120 -13.60 7.72 -14.70
N TRP A 121 -14.60 7.16 -14.01
CA TRP A 121 -14.99 7.52 -12.65
C TRP A 121 -13.82 7.33 -11.66
N ALA A 122 -13.09 6.24 -11.77
CA ALA A 122 -11.87 5.97 -11.00
C ALA A 122 -10.73 6.97 -11.26
N GLY A 123 -10.91 7.88 -12.21
CA GLY A 123 -9.89 8.87 -12.57
C GLY A 123 -8.64 8.27 -13.21
N CYS A 124 -8.74 7.08 -13.80
CA CYS A 124 -7.63 6.43 -14.49
C CYS A 124 -7.56 6.78 -15.98
N CYS A 125 -8.56 7.52 -16.53
CA CYS A 125 -8.55 7.99 -17.90
C CYS A 125 -7.83 9.33 -18.04
N PRO A 126 -7.00 9.53 -19.09
CA PRO A 126 -6.46 10.83 -19.40
C PRO A 126 -7.59 11.78 -19.84
N ARG A 127 -7.55 13.02 -19.38
CA ARG A 127 -8.38 14.09 -19.94
C ARG A 127 -7.86 14.38 -21.33
N ASN A 128 -8.71 14.22 -22.33
CA ASN A 128 -8.40 14.65 -23.70
C ASN A 128 -8.80 16.12 -23.86
N ASP A 129 -8.11 17.02 -23.14
CA ASP A 129 -8.27 18.45 -23.32
C ASP A 129 -7.66 18.85 -24.66
N LYS A 130 -8.51 18.90 -25.69
CA LYS A 130 -8.15 19.39 -27.03
C LYS A 130 -8.97 20.64 -27.31
N SER A 131 -8.32 21.69 -27.75
CA SER A 131 -8.96 22.87 -28.32
C SER A 131 -8.22 23.23 -29.59
N ASP A 132 -8.95 23.37 -30.68
CA ASP A 132 -8.42 23.80 -31.97
C ASP A 132 -7.16 23.02 -32.41
N ARG A 133 -7.27 21.68 -32.50
CA ARG A 133 -6.19 20.74 -32.85
C ARG A 133 -4.98 20.71 -31.88
N LYS A 134 -4.94 21.55 -30.85
CA LYS A 134 -3.89 21.55 -29.82
C LYS A 134 -4.31 20.70 -28.60
N ILE A 135 -3.43 19.78 -28.19
CA ILE A 135 -3.61 18.99 -26.96
C ILE A 135 -3.15 19.86 -25.79
N LYS A 136 -4.09 20.36 -24.97
CA LYS A 136 -3.78 21.18 -23.79
C LYS A 136 -3.25 20.33 -22.62
N SER A 137 -3.85 19.15 -22.40
CA SER A 137 -3.44 18.26 -21.31
C SER A 137 -3.81 16.81 -21.58
N THR A 138 -2.89 15.89 -21.22
CA THR A 138 -3.13 14.45 -21.18
C THR A 138 -3.10 13.92 -19.74
N ARG A 139 -3.21 14.80 -18.73
CA ARG A 139 -3.22 14.42 -17.32
C ARG A 139 -4.49 13.65 -17.00
N ILE A 140 -4.40 12.71 -16.06
CA ILE A 140 -5.56 12.03 -15.49
C ILE A 140 -6.35 12.99 -14.60
N SER A 141 -7.64 12.70 -14.37
CA SER A 141 -8.47 13.48 -13.47
C SER A 141 -8.07 13.27 -12.00
N CYS A 142 -8.50 14.19 -11.12
CA CYS A 142 -8.36 14.04 -9.67
C CYS A 142 -9.43 13.13 -9.05
N ALA A 143 -10.37 12.58 -9.85
CA ALA A 143 -11.42 11.67 -9.40
C ALA A 143 -10.83 10.36 -8.81
N GLY A 144 -11.65 9.62 -8.08
CA GLY A 144 -11.27 8.35 -7.46
C GLY A 144 -10.23 8.50 -6.35
N SER A 145 -10.41 9.47 -5.45
CA SER A 145 -9.44 9.81 -4.39
C SER A 145 -9.07 8.62 -3.51
N TYR A 146 -10.00 7.73 -3.23
CA TYR A 146 -9.78 6.52 -2.42
C TYR A 146 -9.58 5.27 -3.28
N PHE A 147 -10.32 5.13 -4.37
CA PHE A 147 -10.25 3.96 -5.25
C PHE A 147 -8.96 3.89 -6.07
N LYS A 148 -8.52 5.02 -6.65
CA LYS A 148 -7.30 5.07 -7.47
C LYS A 148 -6.03 4.66 -6.73
N PRO A 149 -5.75 5.08 -5.47
CA PRO A 149 -4.60 4.61 -4.73
C PRO A 149 -4.55 3.10 -4.56
N VAL A 150 -5.69 2.46 -4.31
CA VAL A 150 -5.81 1.00 -4.20
C VAL A 150 -5.40 0.33 -5.51
N LEU A 151 -5.95 0.79 -6.64
CA LEU A 151 -5.58 0.27 -7.96
C LEU A 151 -4.09 0.46 -8.26
N VAL A 152 -3.51 1.60 -7.90
CA VAL A 152 -2.07 1.87 -8.08
C VAL A 152 -1.23 0.94 -7.21
N GLN A 153 -1.62 0.69 -5.97
CA GLN A 153 -0.94 -0.25 -5.09
C GLN A 153 -0.95 -1.66 -5.66
N ILE A 154 -2.10 -2.14 -6.12
CA ILE A 154 -2.25 -3.45 -6.77
C ILE A 154 -1.42 -3.52 -8.06
N ALA A 155 -1.49 -2.50 -8.92
CA ALA A 155 -0.70 -2.45 -10.13
C ALA A 155 0.81 -2.53 -9.85
N ASN A 156 1.30 -1.85 -8.80
CA ASN A 156 2.69 -1.95 -8.36
C ASN A 156 3.06 -3.35 -7.83
N ALA A 157 2.14 -4.07 -7.23
CA ALA A 157 2.35 -5.46 -6.82
C ALA A 157 2.35 -6.41 -8.03
N LEU A 158 1.40 -6.24 -8.96
CA LEU A 158 1.26 -7.07 -10.15
C LEU A 158 2.46 -7.01 -11.08
N ILE A 159 3.04 -5.83 -11.31
CA ILE A 159 4.23 -5.69 -12.18
C ILE A 159 5.48 -6.39 -11.61
N LYS A 160 5.46 -6.78 -10.34
CA LYS A 160 6.52 -7.55 -9.67
C LYS A 160 6.16 -9.03 -9.55
N SER A 161 4.92 -9.39 -9.85
CA SER A 161 4.41 -10.76 -9.70
C SER A 161 4.96 -11.66 -10.81
N LYS A 162 5.45 -12.85 -10.42
CA LYS A 162 5.83 -13.90 -11.37
C LYS A 162 4.62 -14.67 -11.90
N LYS A 163 3.47 -14.63 -11.19
CA LYS A 163 2.25 -15.34 -11.58
C LYS A 163 1.54 -14.70 -12.78
N HIS A 164 1.74 -13.40 -12.98
CA HIS A 164 1.04 -12.59 -13.99
C HIS A 164 2.05 -11.81 -14.85
N PRO A 165 2.85 -12.50 -15.69
CA PRO A 165 3.91 -11.88 -16.49
C PRO A 165 3.39 -10.91 -17.54
N GLU A 166 2.12 -11.03 -17.96
CA GLU A 166 1.44 -10.16 -18.91
C GLU A 166 1.43 -8.70 -18.43
N PHE A 167 1.17 -8.45 -17.15
CA PHE A 167 1.21 -7.11 -16.58
C PHE A 167 2.63 -6.52 -16.57
N THR A 168 3.62 -7.35 -16.23
CA THR A 168 5.05 -6.93 -16.24
C THR A 168 5.50 -6.58 -17.65
N THR A 169 5.15 -7.41 -18.64
CA THR A 169 5.52 -7.20 -20.05
C THR A 169 4.89 -5.92 -20.60
N ARG A 170 3.61 -5.73 -20.35
CA ARG A 170 2.88 -4.53 -20.79
C ARG A 170 3.43 -3.27 -20.10
N TYR A 171 3.68 -3.35 -18.79
CA TYR A 171 4.29 -2.27 -18.04
C TYR A 171 5.64 -1.86 -18.63
N ARG A 172 6.57 -2.81 -18.87
CA ARG A 172 7.90 -2.52 -19.41
C ARG A 172 7.83 -1.84 -20.77
N ARG A 173 6.95 -2.32 -21.65
CA ARG A 173 6.74 -1.75 -23.00
C ARG A 173 6.23 -0.30 -22.94
N ILE A 174 5.32 0.02 -22.01
CA ILE A 174 4.80 1.38 -21.88
C ILE A 174 5.81 2.27 -21.15
N LYS A 175 6.47 1.75 -20.11
CA LYS A 175 7.48 2.49 -19.33
C LYS A 175 8.61 3.00 -20.20
N ALA A 176 9.14 2.19 -21.11
CA ALA A 176 10.23 2.58 -22.02
C ALA A 176 9.88 3.83 -22.86
N ARG A 177 8.61 4.03 -23.23
CA ARG A 177 8.18 5.13 -24.10
C ARG A 177 7.55 6.30 -23.35
N ARG A 178 6.91 6.05 -22.21
CA ARG A 178 6.01 7.02 -21.54
C ARG A 178 6.37 7.26 -20.07
N GLY A 179 7.34 6.54 -19.53
CA GLY A 179 7.77 6.62 -18.14
C GLY A 179 6.88 5.85 -17.15
N HIS A 180 7.34 5.75 -15.91
CA HIS A 180 6.74 4.93 -14.85
C HIS A 180 5.29 5.30 -14.55
N LYS A 181 5.02 6.58 -14.26
CA LYS A 181 3.68 7.04 -13.82
C LYS A 181 2.59 6.70 -14.83
N LYS A 182 2.84 6.93 -16.14
CA LYS A 182 1.87 6.61 -17.21
C LYS A 182 1.71 5.11 -17.40
N ALA A 183 2.79 4.33 -17.21
CA ALA A 183 2.75 2.87 -17.32
C ALA A 183 1.90 2.25 -16.20
N ILE A 184 2.04 2.70 -14.94
CA ILE A 184 1.22 2.21 -13.81
C ILE A 184 -0.26 2.49 -14.05
N ILE A 185 -0.62 3.71 -14.43
CA ILE A 185 -2.04 4.04 -14.73
C ILE A 185 -2.59 3.20 -15.89
N ALA A 186 -1.75 2.85 -16.88
CA ALA A 186 -2.18 1.94 -17.95
C ALA A 186 -2.43 0.51 -17.45
N ILE A 187 -1.71 0.04 -16.42
CA ILE A 187 -1.99 -1.24 -15.75
C ILE A 187 -3.27 -1.15 -14.93
N CYS A 188 -3.52 -0.07 -14.19
CA CYS A 188 -4.77 0.14 -13.44
C CYS A 188 -6.04 0.08 -14.31
N ARG A 189 -5.91 0.28 -15.64
CA ARG A 189 -7.03 0.27 -16.60
C ARG A 189 -7.31 -1.11 -17.20
N MET A 190 -6.48 -2.08 -16.91
CA MET A 190 -6.64 -3.46 -17.39
C MET A 190 -7.62 -4.23 -16.52
#